data_7a73828312091875ed421a1a1a8f2b1d
#
_entry.id   7a73828312091875ed421a1a1a8f2b1d
#
_cell.length_a   1.000
_cell.length_b   1.000
_cell.length_c   1.000
_cell.angle_alpha   90.00
_cell.angle_beta   90.00
_cell.angle_gamma   90.00
#
_symmetry.space_group_name_H-M   'P 1'
#
loop_
_entity.id
_entity.type
_entity.pdbx_description
1 polymer ?
#
loop_
_entity_poly.entity_id
_entity_poly.type
_entity_poly.pdbx_seq_one_letter_code
_entity_poly.pdbx_strand_id
1 'polypeptide(L)'
;MNIVLLGEAYGEQEEREGKAFVGPTGWELNRMLSEAGIKRSDCFLTNVFNFRPPGNKIEALCGPKTEGIYGYPSIGKYGYIRKQFRGELERLADELDEVNPNLIIAMGNTASWATLGKTAISKIRGTVQLSTHTVTGYKVLPTYHPAAIFRQWPLRPVTVMDLIKGKRESLFPEIQLPQRQIWIAPTLEDIYEFDRRYIQHSERLSVDIETSGKAITCIGFAPRKDIAIVIPGIVIRRAGRSYWPSVDVERKVYKVIKDILTRPVPKIFQNGLYDIAFIYRAWRIGVRNAEEDTMLLHHAMYPESLKSLGFLGSVYTNEGAWKGMREKIATIKKED
;
A
#
# COMPACT_ATOMS: atom_id res chain seq x y z
N MET A 1 2.47 -11.51 -23.55
CA MET A 1 1.34 -10.77 -22.93
C MET A 1 1.86 -10.00 -21.74
N ASN A 2 1.50 -8.73 -21.58
CA ASN A 2 2.10 -7.90 -20.52
C ASN A 2 1.48 -8.10 -19.13
N ILE A 3 0.32 -8.75 -19.04
CA ILE A 3 -0.42 -8.98 -17.80
C ILE A 3 -0.72 -10.47 -17.62
N VAL A 4 -0.40 -10.99 -16.45
CA VAL A 4 -0.92 -12.27 -15.95
C VAL A 4 -1.99 -12.00 -14.91
N LEU A 5 -3.16 -12.62 -15.06
CA LEU A 5 -4.23 -12.66 -14.08
C LEU A 5 -4.15 -14.00 -13.35
N LEU A 6 -3.67 -13.99 -12.11
CA LEU A 6 -3.41 -15.17 -11.32
C LEU A 6 -4.50 -15.36 -10.26
N GLY A 7 -5.24 -16.47 -10.34
CA GLY A 7 -6.27 -16.86 -9.38
C GLY A 7 -5.81 -17.93 -8.38
N GLU A 8 -6.77 -18.53 -7.68
CA GLU A 8 -6.54 -19.53 -6.65
C GLU A 8 -6.50 -20.94 -7.23
N ALA A 9 -7.62 -21.42 -7.73
CA ALA A 9 -7.80 -22.79 -8.20
C ALA A 9 -9.01 -22.88 -9.15
N TYR A 10 -9.15 -23.99 -9.84
CA TYR A 10 -10.34 -24.26 -10.64
C TYR A 10 -11.60 -24.40 -9.78
N GLY A 11 -12.70 -23.83 -10.25
CA GLY A 11 -14.04 -24.16 -9.86
C GLY A 11 -14.61 -25.31 -10.72
N GLU A 12 -15.91 -25.57 -10.62
CA GLU A 12 -16.55 -26.66 -11.35
C GLU A 12 -16.55 -26.47 -12.88
N GLN A 13 -16.77 -25.24 -13.34
CA GLN A 13 -16.78 -24.97 -14.78
C GLN A 13 -15.37 -24.95 -15.34
N GLU A 14 -14.43 -24.38 -14.60
CA GLU A 14 -13.01 -24.36 -14.95
C GLU A 14 -12.44 -25.77 -15.05
N GLU A 15 -12.83 -26.69 -14.15
CA GLU A 15 -12.43 -28.10 -14.19
C GLU A 15 -12.95 -28.81 -15.45
N ARG A 16 -14.18 -28.54 -15.84
CA ARG A 16 -14.79 -29.14 -17.08
C ARG A 16 -14.16 -28.60 -18.36
N GLU A 17 -13.81 -27.32 -18.39
CA GLU A 17 -13.30 -26.65 -19.60
C GLU A 17 -11.77 -26.65 -19.67
N GLY A 18 -11.08 -26.98 -18.58
CA GLY A 18 -9.62 -26.90 -18.49
C GLY A 18 -9.07 -25.46 -18.62
N LYS A 19 -9.88 -24.45 -18.29
CA LYS A 19 -9.52 -23.04 -18.47
C LYS A 19 -9.85 -22.23 -17.22
N ALA A 20 -8.95 -21.29 -16.87
CA ALA A 20 -9.15 -20.39 -15.73
C ALA A 20 -10.24 -19.32 -16.02
N PHE A 21 -11.03 -18.99 -15.00
CA PHE A 21 -12.00 -17.90 -15.02
C PHE A 21 -13.06 -17.99 -16.12
N VAL A 22 -13.67 -19.14 -16.31
CA VAL A 22 -14.79 -19.36 -17.26
C VAL A 22 -16.16 -19.34 -16.58
N GLY A 23 -16.22 -19.55 -15.26
CA GLY A 23 -17.44 -19.55 -14.47
C GLY A 23 -17.93 -18.14 -14.07
N PRO A 24 -18.90 -18.05 -13.12
CA PRO A 24 -19.47 -16.77 -12.67
C PRO A 24 -18.43 -15.76 -12.18
N THR A 25 -17.37 -16.23 -11.53
CA THR A 25 -16.25 -15.38 -11.11
C THR A 25 -15.49 -14.80 -12.30
N GLY A 26 -15.36 -15.55 -13.38
CA GLY A 26 -14.77 -15.11 -14.64
C GLY A 26 -15.63 -14.06 -15.35
N TRP A 27 -16.96 -14.19 -15.31
CA TRP A 27 -17.86 -13.18 -15.87
C TRP A 27 -17.76 -11.86 -15.14
N GLU A 28 -17.70 -11.87 -13.81
CA GLU A 28 -17.52 -10.66 -13.04
C GLU A 28 -16.12 -10.05 -13.27
N LEU A 29 -15.08 -10.89 -13.37
CA LEU A 29 -13.76 -10.43 -13.77
C LEU A 29 -13.78 -9.72 -15.12
N ASN A 30 -14.48 -10.25 -16.12
CA ASN A 30 -14.60 -9.63 -17.43
C ASN A 30 -15.23 -8.23 -17.38
N ARG A 31 -16.28 -8.06 -16.56
CA ARG A 31 -16.92 -6.76 -16.36
C ARG A 31 -15.93 -5.76 -15.74
N MET A 32 -15.22 -6.17 -14.68
CA MET A 32 -14.24 -5.31 -14.02
C MET A 32 -13.05 -4.98 -14.92
N LEU A 33 -12.57 -5.93 -15.74
CA LEU A 33 -11.53 -5.68 -16.73
C LEU A 33 -11.99 -4.65 -17.77
N SER A 34 -13.23 -4.79 -18.28
CA SER A 34 -13.81 -3.83 -19.24
C SER A 34 -13.89 -2.43 -18.65
N GLU A 35 -14.34 -2.28 -17.39
CA GLU A 35 -14.39 -1.00 -16.68
C GLU A 35 -12.98 -0.40 -16.47
N ALA A 36 -11.98 -1.24 -16.22
CA ALA A 36 -10.58 -0.82 -16.11
C ALA A 36 -9.93 -0.52 -17.49
N GLY A 37 -10.63 -0.81 -18.58
CA GLY A 37 -10.13 -0.66 -19.94
C GLY A 37 -9.04 -1.68 -20.29
N ILE A 38 -9.07 -2.87 -19.69
CA ILE A 38 -8.17 -4.00 -19.98
C ILE A 38 -8.93 -4.98 -20.85
N LYS A 39 -8.36 -5.35 -22.00
CA LYS A 39 -8.91 -6.42 -22.82
C LYS A 39 -8.49 -7.77 -22.26
N ARG A 40 -9.44 -8.68 -22.02
CA ARG A 40 -9.13 -10.03 -21.54
C ARG A 40 -8.18 -10.79 -22.48
N SER A 41 -8.32 -10.58 -23.78
CA SER A 41 -7.44 -11.20 -24.80
C SER A 41 -5.96 -10.81 -24.68
N ASP A 42 -5.67 -9.68 -24.03
CA ASP A 42 -4.31 -9.18 -23.86
C ASP A 42 -3.67 -9.71 -22.57
N CYS A 43 -4.40 -10.52 -21.80
CA CYS A 43 -3.99 -11.11 -20.54
C CYS A 43 -3.78 -12.62 -20.66
N PHE A 44 -2.76 -13.14 -19.99
CA PHE A 44 -2.66 -14.56 -19.69
C PHE A 44 -3.39 -14.87 -18.38
N LEU A 45 -4.26 -15.89 -18.39
CA LEU A 45 -5.07 -16.26 -17.24
C LEU A 45 -4.69 -17.64 -16.74
N THR A 46 -4.33 -17.73 -15.46
CA THR A 46 -4.00 -19.01 -14.82
C THR A 46 -4.37 -18.99 -13.33
N ASN A 47 -4.22 -20.11 -12.65
CA ASN A 47 -4.37 -20.23 -11.21
C ASN A 47 -3.11 -20.83 -10.57
N VAL A 48 -2.98 -20.67 -9.26
CA VAL A 48 -1.94 -21.36 -8.49
C VAL A 48 -2.12 -22.88 -8.59
N PHE A 49 -3.39 -23.33 -8.58
CA PHE A 49 -3.72 -24.75 -8.74
C PHE A 49 -4.67 -24.93 -9.95
N ASN A 50 -4.19 -25.59 -11.01
CA ASN A 50 -5.00 -25.85 -12.21
C ASN A 50 -5.83 -27.15 -12.09
N PHE A 51 -6.36 -27.36 -10.90
CA PHE A 51 -7.35 -28.38 -10.58
C PHE A 51 -8.31 -27.85 -9.53
N ARG A 52 -9.46 -28.53 -9.36
CA ARG A 52 -10.47 -28.20 -8.35
C ARG A 52 -10.12 -28.86 -7.02
N PRO A 53 -9.86 -28.10 -5.93
CA PRO A 53 -9.65 -28.68 -4.62
C PRO A 53 -10.89 -29.44 -4.10
N PRO A 54 -10.73 -30.50 -3.28
CA PRO A 54 -11.85 -31.20 -2.68
C PRO A 54 -12.82 -30.26 -1.98
N GLY A 55 -14.12 -30.40 -2.28
CA GLY A 55 -15.17 -29.52 -1.77
C GLY A 55 -15.03 -28.04 -2.19
N ASN A 56 -14.22 -27.75 -3.23
CA ASN A 56 -13.91 -26.38 -3.67
C ASN A 56 -13.31 -25.52 -2.55
N LYS A 57 -12.44 -26.12 -1.71
CA LYS A 57 -11.85 -25.49 -0.52
C LYS A 57 -10.36 -25.66 -0.51
N ILE A 58 -9.63 -24.54 -0.52
CA ILE A 58 -8.16 -24.54 -0.46
C ILE A 58 -7.62 -25.19 0.83
N GLU A 59 -8.40 -25.17 1.92
CA GLU A 59 -8.08 -25.81 3.20
C GLU A 59 -7.84 -27.30 3.06
N ALA A 60 -8.48 -27.96 2.10
CA ALA A 60 -8.29 -29.40 1.84
C ALA A 60 -6.86 -29.73 1.34
N LEU A 61 -6.15 -28.74 0.80
CA LEU A 61 -4.76 -28.88 0.37
C LEU A 61 -3.76 -28.63 1.50
N CYS A 62 -4.22 -28.15 2.66
CA CYS A 62 -3.40 -27.76 3.78
C CYS A 62 -3.13 -28.89 4.79
N GLY A 63 -2.04 -28.74 5.53
CA GLY A 63 -1.64 -29.64 6.61
C GLY A 63 -0.71 -28.94 7.62
N PRO A 64 -0.14 -29.72 8.56
CA PRO A 64 0.81 -29.21 9.52
C PRO A 64 2.10 -28.74 8.81
N LYS A 65 2.93 -27.95 9.52
CA LYS A 65 4.17 -27.37 8.99
C LYS A 65 5.15 -28.45 8.46
N THR A 66 5.18 -29.61 9.10
CA THR A 66 6.05 -30.76 8.72
C THR A 66 5.72 -31.37 7.36
N GLU A 67 4.46 -31.22 6.90
CA GLU A 67 4.01 -31.65 5.59
C GLU A 67 4.06 -30.52 4.54
N GLY A 68 4.33 -29.29 4.96
CA GLY A 68 4.29 -28.09 4.13
C GLY A 68 5.41 -28.03 3.09
N ILE A 69 5.16 -27.27 2.02
CA ILE A 69 6.19 -26.93 1.04
C ILE A 69 7.27 -26.08 1.74
N TYR A 70 8.52 -26.52 1.64
CA TYR A 70 9.65 -25.81 2.23
C TYR A 70 9.78 -24.39 1.65
N GLY A 71 10.05 -23.41 2.52
CA GLY A 71 10.22 -22.01 2.13
C GLY A 71 8.92 -21.21 2.02
N TYR A 72 7.74 -21.85 2.09
CA TYR A 72 6.47 -21.17 2.01
C TYR A 72 5.80 -21.01 3.39
N PRO A 73 5.19 -19.84 3.67
CA PRO A 73 4.44 -19.64 4.91
C PRO A 73 3.09 -20.38 4.89
N SER A 74 2.40 -20.40 6.02
CA SER A 74 1.03 -20.89 6.09
C SER A 74 0.06 -19.99 5.30
N ILE A 75 -0.99 -20.60 4.75
CA ILE A 75 -2.13 -19.83 4.20
C ILE A 75 -3.06 -19.45 5.35
N GLY A 76 -2.73 -18.37 6.04
CA GLY A 76 -3.52 -17.87 7.17
C GLY A 76 -3.75 -18.96 8.22
N LYS A 77 -5.01 -19.15 8.64
CA LYS A 77 -5.41 -20.12 9.65
C LYS A 77 -5.50 -21.57 9.16
N TYR A 78 -5.41 -21.80 7.86
CA TYR A 78 -5.64 -23.12 7.27
C TYR A 78 -4.42 -24.04 7.32
N GLY A 79 -3.25 -23.52 7.66
CA GLY A 79 -2.01 -24.29 7.71
C GLY A 79 -1.17 -24.14 6.44
N TYR A 80 -0.32 -25.12 6.18
CA TYR A 80 0.66 -25.12 5.10
C TYR A 80 0.18 -25.98 3.93
N ILE A 81 0.32 -25.50 2.70
CA ILE A 81 0.07 -26.32 1.50
C ILE A 81 1.01 -27.51 1.53
N ARG A 82 0.46 -28.73 1.41
CA ARG A 82 1.23 -29.97 1.47
C ARG A 82 2.19 -30.08 0.30
N LYS A 83 3.38 -30.63 0.58
CA LYS A 83 4.48 -30.81 -0.40
C LYS A 83 4.10 -31.57 -1.66
N GLN A 84 3.09 -32.44 -1.62
CA GLN A 84 2.60 -33.16 -2.79
C GLN A 84 2.03 -32.26 -3.89
N PHE A 85 1.64 -31.02 -3.56
CA PHE A 85 1.15 -30.04 -4.52
C PHE A 85 2.23 -29.10 -5.05
N ARG A 86 3.50 -29.37 -4.77
CA ARG A 86 4.64 -28.56 -5.21
C ARG A 86 4.72 -28.47 -6.75
N GLY A 87 4.35 -29.54 -7.46
CA GLY A 87 4.34 -29.58 -8.93
C GLY A 87 3.46 -28.48 -9.56
N GLU A 88 2.40 -28.03 -8.87
CA GLU A 88 1.58 -26.90 -9.34
C GLU A 88 2.31 -25.57 -9.29
N LEU A 89 3.18 -25.39 -8.30
CA LEU A 89 4.02 -24.17 -8.22
C LEU A 89 5.15 -24.20 -9.25
N GLU A 90 5.69 -25.38 -9.55
CA GLU A 90 6.68 -25.57 -10.60
C GLU A 90 6.06 -25.30 -11.98
N ARG A 91 4.87 -25.86 -12.26
CA ARG A 91 4.08 -25.54 -13.47
C ARG A 91 3.80 -24.02 -13.58
N LEU A 92 3.40 -23.39 -12.47
CA LEU A 92 3.14 -21.95 -12.47
C LEU A 92 4.41 -21.15 -12.76
N ALA A 93 5.56 -21.57 -12.24
CA ALA A 93 6.83 -20.93 -12.53
C ALA A 93 7.16 -21.01 -14.03
N ASP A 94 7.03 -22.19 -14.63
CA ASP A 94 7.28 -22.41 -16.06
C ASP A 94 6.35 -21.53 -16.92
N GLU A 95 5.04 -21.46 -16.59
CA GLU A 95 4.08 -20.59 -17.29
C GLU A 95 4.46 -19.10 -17.18
N LEU A 96 4.87 -18.63 -16.00
CA LEU A 96 5.25 -17.24 -15.77
C LEU A 96 6.56 -16.88 -16.50
N ASP A 97 7.53 -17.80 -16.55
CA ASP A 97 8.79 -17.60 -17.27
C ASP A 97 8.59 -17.63 -18.79
N GLU A 98 7.70 -18.49 -19.30
CA GLU A 98 7.33 -18.51 -20.72
C GLU A 98 6.60 -17.23 -21.15
N VAL A 99 5.63 -16.76 -20.34
CA VAL A 99 4.86 -15.53 -20.65
C VAL A 99 5.71 -14.28 -20.45
N ASN A 100 6.63 -14.29 -19.50
CA ASN A 100 7.50 -13.17 -19.10
C ASN A 100 6.73 -11.84 -18.98
N PRO A 101 5.75 -11.72 -18.07
CA PRO A 101 4.87 -10.57 -18.01
C PRO A 101 5.54 -9.37 -17.34
N ASN A 102 5.12 -8.17 -17.75
CA ASN A 102 5.47 -6.95 -17.01
C ASN A 102 4.79 -6.87 -15.65
N LEU A 103 3.62 -7.51 -15.49
CA LEU A 103 2.84 -7.46 -14.27
C LEU A 103 2.05 -8.75 -14.03
N ILE A 104 2.12 -9.26 -12.81
CA ILE A 104 1.24 -10.30 -12.29
C ILE A 104 0.21 -9.65 -11.38
N ILE A 105 -1.08 -9.75 -11.73
CA ILE A 105 -2.19 -9.34 -10.85
C ILE A 105 -2.59 -10.57 -10.04
N ALA A 106 -2.15 -10.61 -8.78
CA ALA A 106 -2.39 -11.70 -7.86
C ALA A 106 -3.75 -11.51 -7.15
N MET A 107 -4.75 -12.31 -7.54
CA MET A 107 -6.12 -12.18 -7.04
C MET A 107 -6.36 -13.09 -5.83
N GLY A 108 -6.48 -12.47 -4.66
CA GLY A 108 -6.78 -13.15 -3.40
C GLY A 108 -5.55 -13.61 -2.62
N ASN A 109 -5.81 -14.31 -1.51
CA ASN A 109 -4.77 -14.73 -0.58
C ASN A 109 -3.83 -15.79 -1.16
N THR A 110 -4.36 -16.76 -1.91
CA THR A 110 -3.59 -17.89 -2.45
C THR A 110 -2.62 -17.43 -3.54
N ALA A 111 -3.07 -16.57 -4.45
CA ALA A 111 -2.21 -15.97 -5.47
C ALA A 111 -1.11 -15.08 -4.86
N SER A 112 -1.47 -14.29 -3.84
CA SER A 112 -0.51 -13.46 -3.10
C SER A 112 0.47 -14.31 -2.28
N TRP A 113 0.04 -15.42 -1.72
CA TRP A 113 0.88 -16.39 -1.03
C TRP A 113 1.89 -17.02 -2.00
N ALA A 114 1.42 -17.47 -3.16
CA ALA A 114 2.28 -18.11 -4.16
C ALA A 114 3.36 -17.16 -4.71
N THR A 115 3.04 -15.88 -4.89
CA THR A 115 3.95 -14.90 -5.50
C THR A 115 4.80 -14.13 -4.49
N LEU A 116 4.22 -13.74 -3.35
CA LEU A 116 4.81 -12.83 -2.37
C LEU A 116 5.10 -13.48 -1.01
N GLY A 117 4.67 -14.73 -0.78
CA GLY A 117 4.70 -15.34 0.55
C GLY A 117 3.80 -14.61 1.57
N LYS A 118 2.81 -13.87 1.11
CA LYS A 118 1.96 -13.04 1.96
C LYS A 118 0.49 -13.43 1.82
N THR A 119 -0.23 -13.37 2.93
CA THR A 119 -1.69 -13.48 3.02
C THR A 119 -2.24 -12.17 3.59
N ALA A 120 -3.50 -12.13 4.00
CA ALA A 120 -4.19 -10.93 4.47
C ALA A 120 -4.30 -9.84 3.37
N ILE A 121 -4.95 -10.23 2.29
CA ILE A 121 -5.12 -9.42 1.07
C ILE A 121 -5.58 -7.98 1.34
N SER A 122 -6.44 -7.76 2.34
CA SER A 122 -6.92 -6.42 2.72
C SER A 122 -5.82 -5.46 3.17
N LYS A 123 -4.67 -5.99 3.63
CA LYS A 123 -3.52 -5.19 4.07
C LYS A 123 -2.50 -4.90 2.96
N ILE A 124 -2.45 -5.76 1.94
CA ILE A 124 -1.41 -5.71 0.90
C ILE A 124 -1.93 -5.33 -0.49
N ARG A 125 -3.26 -5.36 -0.70
CA ARG A 125 -3.86 -5.05 -2.00
C ARG A 125 -3.48 -3.63 -2.48
N GLY A 126 -3.42 -3.47 -3.78
CA GLY A 126 -3.13 -2.20 -4.42
C GLY A 126 -1.67 -1.72 -4.30
N THR A 127 -0.81 -2.44 -3.57
CA THR A 127 0.61 -2.11 -3.44
C THR A 127 1.44 -2.99 -4.37
N VAL A 128 2.16 -2.36 -5.29
CA VAL A 128 3.07 -3.06 -6.21
C VAL A 128 4.31 -3.53 -5.46
N GLN A 129 4.70 -4.80 -5.64
CA GLN A 129 5.84 -5.44 -4.97
C GLN A 129 6.55 -6.38 -5.95
N LEU A 130 7.81 -6.72 -5.66
CA LEU A 130 8.51 -7.77 -6.40
C LEU A 130 8.15 -9.14 -5.81
N SER A 131 7.96 -10.14 -6.67
CA SER A 131 7.76 -11.52 -6.26
C SER A 131 9.00 -12.07 -5.56
N THR A 132 8.78 -12.93 -4.56
CA THR A 132 9.82 -13.54 -3.73
C THR A 132 9.65 -15.06 -3.61
N HIS A 133 8.53 -15.59 -4.11
CA HIS A 133 8.16 -17.02 -4.07
C HIS A 133 7.73 -17.45 -5.47
N THR A 134 7.61 -18.74 -5.70
CA THR A 134 7.37 -19.38 -7.00
C THR A 134 8.34 -18.91 -8.08
N VAL A 135 8.25 -17.63 -8.47
CA VAL A 135 9.22 -16.90 -9.30
C VAL A 135 9.72 -15.67 -8.54
N THR A 136 10.92 -15.19 -8.83
CA THR A 136 11.54 -14.04 -8.13
C THR A 136 11.76 -12.89 -9.09
N GLY A 137 11.47 -11.66 -8.62
CA GLY A 137 11.78 -10.43 -9.35
C GLY A 137 10.69 -9.93 -10.28
N TYR A 138 9.60 -10.65 -10.47
CA TYR A 138 8.44 -10.17 -11.23
C TYR A 138 7.64 -9.13 -10.45
N LYS A 139 7.12 -8.13 -11.15
CA LYS A 139 6.23 -7.13 -10.55
C LYS A 139 4.85 -7.72 -10.27
N VAL A 140 4.38 -7.63 -9.03
CA VAL A 140 3.11 -8.19 -8.55
C VAL A 140 2.24 -7.10 -7.98
N LEU A 141 0.98 -7.06 -8.39
CA LEU A 141 -0.08 -6.25 -7.82
C LEU A 141 -1.14 -7.15 -7.17
N PRO A 142 -1.17 -7.28 -5.85
CA PRO A 142 -2.23 -8.00 -5.16
C PRO A 142 -3.56 -7.25 -5.24
N THR A 143 -4.67 -7.97 -5.46
CA THR A 143 -6.03 -7.43 -5.40
C THR A 143 -7.02 -8.48 -4.89
N TYR A 144 -8.29 -8.10 -4.68
CA TYR A 144 -9.30 -9.05 -4.25
C TYR A 144 -9.64 -10.06 -5.34
N HIS A 145 -9.90 -11.30 -4.94
CA HIS A 145 -10.40 -12.31 -5.85
C HIS A 145 -11.86 -12.02 -6.24
N PRO A 146 -12.28 -12.21 -7.51
CA PRO A 146 -13.66 -11.93 -7.93
C PRO A 146 -14.72 -12.67 -7.10
N ALA A 147 -14.44 -13.87 -6.61
CA ALA A 147 -15.34 -14.59 -5.71
C ALA A 147 -15.60 -13.89 -4.36
N ALA A 148 -14.71 -13.03 -3.90
CA ALA A 148 -14.92 -12.26 -2.68
C ALA A 148 -15.98 -11.17 -2.87
N ILE A 149 -16.13 -10.66 -4.08
CA ILE A 149 -17.09 -9.59 -4.43
C ILE A 149 -18.53 -10.07 -4.28
N PHE A 150 -18.83 -11.32 -4.63
CA PHE A 150 -20.17 -11.89 -4.44
C PHE A 150 -20.58 -11.96 -2.95
N ARG A 151 -19.61 -12.03 -2.04
CA ARG A 151 -19.87 -12.02 -0.60
C ARG A 151 -19.85 -10.61 -0.01
N GLN A 152 -19.09 -9.69 -0.62
CA GLN A 152 -18.87 -8.34 -0.13
C GLN A 152 -18.78 -7.36 -1.31
N TRP A 153 -19.92 -6.92 -1.79
CA TRP A 153 -20.05 -6.05 -2.96
C TRP A 153 -19.21 -4.75 -2.88
N PRO A 154 -19.02 -4.09 -1.71
CA PRO A 154 -18.17 -2.90 -1.59
C PRO A 154 -16.70 -3.11 -1.98
N LEU A 155 -16.23 -4.36 -2.11
CA LEU A 155 -14.88 -4.64 -2.59
C LEU A 155 -14.73 -4.43 -4.10
N ARG A 156 -15.85 -4.41 -4.84
CA ARG A 156 -15.84 -4.32 -6.30
C ARG A 156 -15.18 -3.03 -6.83
N PRO A 157 -15.62 -1.81 -6.44
CA PRO A 157 -15.00 -0.58 -6.93
C PRO A 157 -13.51 -0.51 -6.58
N VAL A 158 -13.13 -1.03 -5.42
CA VAL A 158 -11.72 -1.10 -4.99
C VAL A 158 -10.91 -2.01 -5.92
N THR A 159 -11.48 -3.15 -6.31
CA THR A 159 -10.85 -4.07 -7.26
C THR A 159 -10.70 -3.43 -8.64
N VAL A 160 -11.71 -2.71 -9.12
CA VAL A 160 -11.62 -1.96 -10.38
C VAL A 160 -10.52 -0.88 -10.32
N MET A 161 -10.38 -0.15 -9.20
CA MET A 161 -9.27 0.79 -9.01
C MET A 161 -7.90 0.11 -9.07
N ASP A 162 -7.77 -1.08 -8.47
CA ASP A 162 -6.55 -1.87 -8.57
C ASP A 162 -6.26 -2.31 -10.00
N LEU A 163 -7.27 -2.73 -10.75
CA LEU A 163 -7.12 -3.10 -12.16
C LEU A 163 -6.73 -1.91 -13.03
N ILE A 164 -7.32 -0.71 -12.82
CA ILE A 164 -6.92 0.54 -13.50
C ILE A 164 -5.44 0.82 -13.23
N LYS A 165 -5.02 0.69 -11.97
CA LYS A 165 -3.60 0.80 -11.60
C LYS A 165 -2.77 -0.27 -12.30
N GLY A 166 -3.23 -1.52 -12.30
CA GLY A 166 -2.58 -2.65 -12.98
C GLY A 166 -2.36 -2.40 -14.47
N LYS A 167 -3.35 -1.81 -15.17
CA LYS A 167 -3.19 -1.42 -16.57
C LYS A 167 -2.01 -0.46 -16.77
N ARG A 168 -1.88 0.55 -15.92
CA ARG A 168 -0.77 1.51 -16.00
C ARG A 168 0.56 0.84 -15.67
N GLU A 169 0.59 0.02 -14.63
CA GLU A 169 1.80 -0.68 -14.18
C GLU A 169 2.27 -1.77 -15.17
N SER A 170 1.40 -2.29 -16.04
CA SER A 170 1.75 -3.30 -17.04
C SER A 170 2.53 -2.76 -18.25
N LEU A 171 2.69 -1.44 -18.35
CA LEU A 171 3.41 -0.83 -19.47
C LEU A 171 4.94 -1.06 -19.41
N PHE A 172 5.46 -1.38 -18.23
CA PHE A 172 6.90 -1.60 -17.99
C PHE A 172 7.11 -2.61 -16.86
N PRO A 173 8.19 -3.39 -16.85
CA PRO A 173 8.41 -4.43 -15.83
C PRO A 173 8.92 -3.88 -14.49
N GLU A 174 9.55 -2.70 -14.45
CA GLU A 174 10.15 -2.15 -13.24
C GLU A 174 9.11 -1.48 -12.33
N ILE A 175 9.37 -1.47 -11.03
CA ILE A 175 8.60 -0.65 -10.08
C ILE A 175 9.16 0.77 -10.12
N GLN A 176 8.38 1.71 -10.66
CA GLN A 176 8.77 3.12 -10.71
C GLN A 176 8.33 3.82 -9.41
N LEU A 177 9.33 4.13 -8.57
CA LEU A 177 9.14 4.97 -7.40
C LEU A 177 9.71 6.35 -7.66
N PRO A 178 9.02 7.43 -7.25
CA PRO A 178 9.57 8.77 -7.35
C PRO A 178 10.83 8.87 -6.49
N GLN A 179 11.89 9.44 -7.06
CA GLN A 179 13.04 9.84 -6.24
C GLN A 179 12.61 10.97 -5.32
N ARG A 180 13.01 10.88 -4.04
CA ARG A 180 12.65 11.84 -3.01
C ARG A 180 13.85 12.28 -2.22
N GLN A 181 13.86 13.56 -1.91
CA GLN A 181 14.79 14.17 -0.96
C GLN A 181 14.02 14.52 0.32
N ILE A 182 14.31 13.84 1.41
CA ILE A 182 13.68 14.09 2.71
C ILE A 182 14.74 14.57 3.68
N TRP A 183 14.57 15.79 4.18
CA TRP A 183 15.45 16.37 5.18
C TRP A 183 14.96 15.93 6.56
N ILE A 184 15.68 15.00 7.18
CA ILE A 184 15.33 14.41 8.49
C ILE A 184 16.28 14.96 9.54
N ALA A 185 15.75 15.36 10.70
CA ALA A 185 16.52 15.91 11.82
C ALA A 185 17.41 17.12 11.41
N PRO A 186 16.82 18.15 10.77
CA PRO A 186 17.54 19.29 10.27
C PRO A 186 18.08 20.16 11.41
N THR A 187 19.14 20.93 11.13
CA THR A 187 19.57 22.07 11.96
C THR A 187 18.62 23.25 11.78
N LEU A 188 18.78 24.31 12.60
CA LEU A 188 18.00 25.54 12.43
C LEU A 188 18.30 26.20 11.07
N GLU A 189 19.55 26.17 10.64
CA GLU A 189 20.02 26.70 9.37
C GLU A 189 19.40 25.94 8.21
N ASP A 190 19.33 24.62 8.29
CA ASP A 190 18.67 23.77 7.31
C ASP A 190 17.17 24.10 7.17
N ILE A 191 16.50 24.41 8.30
CA ILE A 191 15.08 24.81 8.27
C ILE A 191 14.90 26.14 7.53
N TYR A 192 15.77 27.13 7.81
CA TYR A 192 15.73 28.40 7.12
C TYR A 192 16.02 28.24 5.62
N GLU A 193 17.03 27.41 5.28
CA GLU A 193 17.36 27.13 3.88
C GLU A 193 16.20 26.44 3.17
N PHE A 194 15.60 25.41 3.78
CA PHE A 194 14.47 24.67 3.20
C PHE A 194 13.26 25.58 2.98
N ASP A 195 12.91 26.41 3.98
CA ASP A 195 11.82 27.37 3.86
C ASP A 195 12.06 28.33 2.68
N ARG A 196 13.24 28.94 2.63
CA ARG A 196 13.60 29.88 1.57
C ARG A 196 13.60 29.25 0.20
N ARG A 197 14.16 28.05 0.03
CA ARG A 197 14.32 27.41 -1.28
C ARG A 197 13.06 26.78 -1.79
N TYR A 198 12.21 26.25 -0.92
CA TYR A 198 11.13 25.35 -1.32
C TYR A 198 9.74 25.79 -0.85
N ILE A 199 9.59 26.25 0.42
CA ILE A 199 8.26 26.54 0.95
C ILE A 199 7.75 27.91 0.52
N GLN A 200 8.62 28.94 0.53
CA GLN A 200 8.22 30.31 0.20
C GLN A 200 7.64 30.46 -1.20
N HIS A 201 8.04 29.59 -2.11
CA HIS A 201 7.64 29.63 -3.52
C HIS A 201 6.71 28.46 -3.88
N SER A 202 6.21 27.72 -2.90
CA SER A 202 5.32 26.59 -3.17
C SER A 202 3.89 27.08 -3.46
N GLU A 203 3.26 26.47 -4.45
CA GLU A 203 1.85 26.69 -4.74
C GLU A 203 0.94 26.07 -3.67
N ARG A 204 1.39 24.97 -3.08
CA ARG A 204 0.69 24.19 -2.06
C ARG A 204 1.68 23.57 -1.09
N LEU A 205 1.25 23.30 0.13
CA LEU A 205 2.09 22.73 1.18
C LEU A 205 1.35 21.60 1.90
N SER A 206 1.81 20.37 1.75
CA SER A 206 1.32 19.28 2.59
C SER A 206 1.89 19.38 3.99
N VAL A 207 1.05 19.18 4.99
CA VAL A 207 1.40 19.26 6.41
C VAL A 207 0.89 18.03 7.12
N ASP A 208 1.73 17.46 7.99
CA ASP A 208 1.39 16.32 8.84
C ASP A 208 2.11 16.43 10.18
N ILE A 209 1.53 15.91 11.26
CA ILE A 209 2.16 15.85 12.57
C ILE A 209 2.17 14.44 13.12
N GLU A 210 3.21 14.13 13.89
CA GLU A 210 3.22 12.95 14.75
C GLU A 210 3.13 13.37 16.22
N THR A 211 2.36 12.63 17.00
CA THR A 211 2.07 13.00 18.39
C THR A 211 2.40 11.88 19.38
N SER A 212 2.74 12.25 20.60
CA SER A 212 2.84 11.33 21.74
C SER A 212 2.23 12.00 22.97
N GLY A 213 1.17 11.42 23.51
CA GLY A 213 0.41 12.02 24.61
C GLY A 213 -0.15 13.39 24.21
N LYS A 214 0.30 14.45 24.91
CA LYS A 214 -0.14 15.84 24.67
C LYS A 214 0.86 16.66 23.84
N ALA A 215 1.93 16.03 23.35
CA ALA A 215 3.01 16.72 22.65
C ALA A 215 3.12 16.31 21.17
N ILE A 216 3.55 17.24 20.34
CA ILE A 216 3.93 16.99 18.96
C ILE A 216 5.37 16.53 18.93
N THR A 217 5.63 15.33 18.40
CA THR A 217 6.97 14.75 18.30
C THR A 217 7.73 15.25 17.09
N CYS A 218 7.04 15.48 15.99
CA CYS A 218 7.58 16.15 14.82
C CYS A 218 6.45 16.73 13.96
N ILE A 219 6.81 17.66 13.10
CA ILE A 219 5.95 18.19 12.04
C ILE A 219 6.64 18.03 10.69
N GLY A 220 5.93 17.56 9.70
CA GLY A 220 6.37 17.39 8.32
C GLY A 220 5.80 18.47 7.41
N PHE A 221 6.61 18.98 6.50
CA PHE A 221 6.22 19.87 5.42
C PHE A 221 6.71 19.32 4.09
N ALA A 222 5.81 19.18 3.12
CA ALA A 222 6.15 18.78 1.76
C ALA A 222 5.57 19.78 0.74
N PRO A 223 6.40 20.66 0.19
CA PRO A 223 5.99 21.62 -0.85
C PRO A 223 5.78 20.97 -2.22
N ARG A 224 6.33 19.78 -2.45
CA ARG A 224 6.22 18.97 -3.66
C ARG A 224 6.27 17.48 -3.34
N LYS A 225 5.87 16.63 -4.31
CA LYS A 225 5.87 15.17 -4.18
C LYS A 225 7.25 14.53 -4.01
N ASP A 226 8.31 15.24 -4.35
CA ASP A 226 9.70 14.76 -4.38
C ASP A 226 10.56 15.33 -3.26
N ILE A 227 10.06 16.30 -2.48
CA ILE A 227 10.84 16.92 -1.41
C ILE A 227 10.00 17.18 -0.16
N ALA A 228 10.59 16.89 1.00
CA ALA A 228 9.99 17.13 2.30
C ALA A 228 11.03 17.43 3.36
N ILE A 229 10.60 18.10 4.44
CA ILE A 229 11.38 18.27 5.67
C ILE A 229 10.57 17.75 6.86
N VAL A 230 11.24 17.09 7.80
CA VAL A 230 10.67 16.66 9.07
C VAL A 230 11.38 17.36 10.21
N ILE A 231 10.68 18.26 10.88
CA ILE A 231 11.21 19.08 11.97
C ILE A 231 10.83 18.42 13.30
N PRO A 232 11.80 17.91 14.10
CA PRO A 232 11.53 17.31 15.40
C PRO A 232 11.09 18.35 16.43
N GLY A 233 10.14 17.99 17.30
CA GLY A 233 9.73 18.76 18.48
C GLY A 233 10.34 18.18 19.75
N ILE A 234 9.90 16.97 20.16
CA ILE A 234 10.40 16.30 21.36
C ILE A 234 11.00 14.93 21.07
N VAL A 235 11.89 14.49 21.94
CA VAL A 235 12.50 13.15 21.88
C VAL A 235 11.83 12.23 22.90
N ILE A 236 11.03 11.29 22.44
CA ILE A 236 10.26 10.37 23.31
C ILE A 236 11.18 9.57 24.25
N ARG A 237 12.31 9.05 23.75
CA ARG A 237 13.26 8.23 24.51
C ARG A 237 13.99 9.02 25.63
N ARG A 238 13.92 10.36 25.62
CA ARG A 238 14.51 11.24 26.63
C ARG A 238 13.45 11.89 27.52
N ALA A 239 12.46 11.13 27.94
CA ALA A 239 11.38 11.61 28.82
C ALA A 239 10.65 12.86 28.30
N GLY A 240 10.47 12.98 26.97
CA GLY A 240 9.77 14.11 26.36
C GLY A 240 10.54 15.42 26.35
N ARG A 241 11.87 15.39 26.52
CA ARG A 241 12.71 16.61 26.41
C ARG A 241 12.72 17.13 24.97
N SER A 242 12.93 18.44 24.85
CA SER A 242 13.12 19.08 23.54
C SER A 242 14.23 18.37 22.73
N TYR A 243 14.05 18.27 21.43
CA TYR A 243 15.09 17.86 20.51
C TYR A 243 16.21 18.90 20.40
N TRP A 244 15.88 20.15 20.58
CA TRP A 244 16.75 21.29 20.32
C TRP A 244 17.77 21.52 21.47
N PRO A 245 19.01 21.98 21.16
CA PRO A 245 20.09 22.06 22.15
C PRO A 245 19.87 23.15 23.20
N SER A 246 19.06 24.17 22.89
CA SER A 246 18.72 25.23 23.81
C SER A 246 17.32 25.78 23.58
N VAL A 247 16.78 26.44 24.60
CA VAL A 247 15.47 27.12 24.55
C VAL A 247 15.44 28.21 23.47
N ASP A 248 16.57 28.89 23.26
CA ASP A 248 16.62 29.95 22.23
C ASP A 248 16.57 29.40 20.81
N VAL A 249 17.23 28.27 20.55
CA VAL A 249 17.12 27.56 19.26
C VAL A 249 15.70 27.08 19.08
N GLU A 250 15.12 26.44 20.09
CA GLU A 250 13.76 25.95 20.04
C GLU A 250 12.73 27.06 19.75
N ARG A 251 12.87 28.23 20.41
CA ARG A 251 12.01 29.39 20.12
C ARG A 251 12.12 29.87 18.68
N LYS A 252 13.30 29.88 18.11
CA LYS A 252 13.52 30.24 16.70
C LYS A 252 12.85 29.23 15.77
N VAL A 253 12.99 27.93 16.05
CA VAL A 253 12.31 26.86 15.29
C VAL A 253 10.80 27.03 15.34
N TYR A 254 10.21 27.21 16.53
CA TYR A 254 8.77 27.44 16.65
C TYR A 254 8.30 28.71 15.93
N LYS A 255 9.12 29.75 15.88
CA LYS A 255 8.82 30.96 15.11
C LYS A 255 8.74 30.64 13.62
N VAL A 256 9.69 29.89 13.08
CA VAL A 256 9.66 29.50 11.66
C VAL A 256 8.44 28.61 11.36
N ILE A 257 8.17 27.62 12.21
CA ILE A 257 6.97 26.76 12.05
C ILE A 257 5.70 27.62 12.06
N LYS A 258 5.58 28.58 12.98
CA LYS A 258 4.46 29.50 13.04
C LYS A 258 4.34 30.32 11.75
N ASP A 259 5.47 30.87 11.27
CA ASP A 259 5.48 31.69 10.05
C ASP A 259 5.07 30.86 8.81
N ILE A 260 5.50 29.61 8.73
CA ILE A 260 5.07 28.67 7.66
C ILE A 260 3.57 28.37 7.75
N LEU A 261 3.07 28.01 8.95
CA LEU A 261 1.67 27.64 9.15
C LEU A 261 0.69 28.81 8.95
N THR A 262 1.12 30.05 9.22
CA THR A 262 0.31 31.26 9.06
C THR A 262 0.46 31.96 7.72
N ARG A 263 1.41 31.54 6.88
CA ARG A 263 1.60 32.05 5.51
C ARG A 263 0.39 31.75 4.63
N PRO A 264 0.05 32.59 3.64
CA PRO A 264 -1.12 32.41 2.78
C PRO A 264 -1.02 31.29 1.73
N VAL A 265 -0.01 30.43 1.79
CA VAL A 265 0.11 29.23 0.95
C VAL A 265 -1.00 28.24 1.33
N PRO A 266 -1.77 27.68 0.37
CA PRO A 266 -2.75 26.63 0.62
C PRO A 266 -2.12 25.40 1.27
N LYS A 267 -2.69 24.92 2.38
CA LYS A 267 -2.22 23.70 3.07
C LYS A 267 -3.13 22.54 2.76
N ILE A 268 -2.50 21.39 2.56
CA ILE A 268 -3.14 20.11 2.32
C ILE A 268 -2.89 19.21 3.54
N PHE A 269 -3.94 18.57 4.01
CA PHE A 269 -3.92 17.63 5.14
C PHE A 269 -4.53 16.28 4.77
N GLN A 270 -4.37 15.32 5.64
CA GLN A 270 -5.12 14.06 5.65
C GLN A 270 -5.84 13.92 6.99
N ASN A 271 -7.14 14.12 7.04
CA ASN A 271 -7.93 14.22 8.28
C ASN A 271 -7.45 15.40 9.15
N GLY A 272 -7.22 16.53 8.48
CA GLY A 272 -6.53 17.71 9.02
C GLY A 272 -7.18 18.38 10.22
N LEU A 273 -8.45 18.08 10.49
CA LEU A 273 -9.11 18.57 11.71
C LEU A 273 -8.36 18.13 12.97
N TYR A 274 -7.82 16.89 12.97
CA TYR A 274 -6.99 16.40 14.08
C TYR A 274 -5.71 17.23 14.22
N ASP A 275 -4.96 17.39 13.13
CA ASP A 275 -3.66 18.08 13.11
C ASP A 275 -3.82 19.55 13.52
N ILE A 276 -4.76 20.25 12.91
CA ILE A 276 -5.00 21.67 13.17
C ILE A 276 -5.42 21.91 14.63
N ALA A 277 -6.33 21.09 15.15
CA ALA A 277 -6.77 21.20 16.53
C ALA A 277 -5.64 20.86 17.52
N PHE A 278 -4.78 19.88 17.16
CA PHE A 278 -3.67 19.49 18.01
C PHE A 278 -2.55 20.56 18.00
N ILE A 279 -2.20 21.12 16.85
CA ILE A 279 -1.24 22.24 16.70
C ILE A 279 -1.71 23.43 17.54
N TYR A 280 -3.01 23.79 17.45
CA TYR A 280 -3.55 24.90 18.24
C TYR A 280 -3.50 24.62 19.74
N ARG A 281 -3.86 23.41 20.18
CA ARG A 281 -3.82 23.02 21.60
C ARG A 281 -2.39 22.99 22.17
N ALA A 282 -1.46 22.39 21.43
CA ALA A 282 -0.10 22.19 21.90
C ALA A 282 0.76 23.45 21.80
N TRP A 283 0.67 24.19 20.70
CA TRP A 283 1.58 25.29 20.39
C TRP A 283 0.90 26.67 20.33
N ARG A 284 -0.43 26.74 20.43
CA ARG A 284 -1.20 27.98 20.27
C ARG A 284 -0.97 28.64 18.91
N ILE A 285 -0.70 27.85 17.89
CA ILE A 285 -0.53 28.31 16.51
C ILE A 285 -1.82 28.03 15.75
N GLY A 286 -2.43 29.07 15.17
CA GLY A 286 -3.53 28.91 14.20
C GLY A 286 -2.97 28.60 12.82
N VAL A 287 -3.55 27.63 12.13
CA VAL A 287 -3.20 27.31 10.74
C VAL A 287 -4.06 28.17 9.81
N ARG A 288 -3.42 28.86 8.85
CA ARG A 288 -4.13 29.60 7.79
C ARG A 288 -4.19 28.80 6.51
N ASN A 289 -5.23 29.01 5.72
CA ASN A 289 -5.45 28.43 4.39
C ASN A 289 -5.32 26.89 4.41
N ALA A 290 -5.96 26.24 5.38
CA ALA A 290 -6.16 24.78 5.36
C ALA A 290 -7.31 24.50 4.39
N GLU A 291 -7.00 24.42 3.11
CA GLU A 291 -8.00 24.42 2.03
C GLU A 291 -8.36 23.02 1.56
N GLU A 292 -7.41 22.09 1.64
CA GLU A 292 -7.58 20.75 1.08
C GLU A 292 -7.37 19.68 2.14
N ASP A 293 -8.24 18.67 2.12
CA ASP A 293 -8.10 17.46 2.93
C ASP A 293 -8.29 16.24 2.02
N THR A 294 -7.24 15.43 1.88
CA THR A 294 -7.26 14.27 0.97
C THR A 294 -8.29 13.23 1.38
N MET A 295 -8.63 13.12 2.67
CA MET A 295 -9.72 12.27 3.16
C MET A 295 -11.08 12.77 2.66
N LEU A 296 -11.33 14.08 2.75
CA LEU A 296 -12.60 14.69 2.33
C LEU A 296 -12.74 14.70 0.81
N LEU A 297 -11.66 14.99 0.08
CA LEU A 297 -11.65 14.91 -1.39
C LEU A 297 -11.97 13.49 -1.88
N HIS A 298 -11.35 12.48 -1.28
CA HIS A 298 -11.67 11.10 -1.61
C HIS A 298 -13.11 10.73 -1.23
N HIS A 299 -13.61 11.21 -0.09
CA HIS A 299 -14.99 10.99 0.32
C HIS A 299 -15.99 11.59 -0.67
N ALA A 300 -15.73 12.77 -1.20
CA ALA A 300 -16.59 13.40 -2.20
C ALA A 300 -16.66 12.60 -3.51
N MET A 301 -15.56 11.95 -3.90
CA MET A 301 -15.50 11.11 -5.10
C MET A 301 -16.06 9.69 -4.88
N TYR A 302 -15.80 9.11 -3.71
CA TYR A 302 -16.11 7.71 -3.38
C TYR A 302 -16.59 7.59 -1.92
N PRO A 303 -17.84 8.00 -1.62
CA PRO A 303 -18.36 8.10 -0.24
C PRO A 303 -18.34 6.77 0.51
N GLU A 304 -18.55 5.64 -0.18
CA GLU A 304 -18.58 4.29 0.41
C GLU A 304 -17.19 3.68 0.58
N SER A 305 -16.13 4.33 0.06
CA SER A 305 -14.77 3.80 0.10
C SER A 305 -14.09 4.07 1.45
N LEU A 306 -13.06 3.27 1.76
CA LEU A 306 -12.15 3.52 2.89
C LEU A 306 -11.35 4.81 2.65
N LYS A 307 -11.12 5.58 3.72
CA LYS A 307 -10.55 6.92 3.66
C LYS A 307 -9.21 7.06 4.39
N SER A 308 -8.67 5.96 4.89
CA SER A 308 -7.37 6.00 5.59
C SER A 308 -6.22 6.33 4.63
N LEU A 309 -5.22 7.06 5.11
CA LEU A 309 -4.03 7.41 4.31
C LEU A 309 -3.37 6.18 3.66
N GLY A 310 -3.28 5.06 4.37
CA GLY A 310 -2.74 3.82 3.82
C GLY A 310 -3.58 3.25 2.66
N PHE A 311 -4.90 3.41 2.71
CA PHE A 311 -5.78 3.02 1.62
C PHE A 311 -5.61 3.97 0.42
N LEU A 312 -5.63 5.28 0.64
CA LEU A 312 -5.43 6.27 -0.42
C LEU A 312 -4.06 6.08 -1.09
N GLY A 313 -3.01 5.88 -0.29
CA GLY A 313 -1.68 5.58 -0.82
C GLY A 313 -1.66 4.34 -1.72
N SER A 314 -2.36 3.26 -1.35
CA SER A 314 -2.45 2.06 -2.17
C SER A 314 -3.17 2.26 -3.50
N VAL A 315 -4.15 3.16 -3.55
CA VAL A 315 -4.92 3.47 -4.78
C VAL A 315 -4.19 4.46 -5.68
N TYR A 316 -3.69 5.55 -5.10
CA TYR A 316 -3.20 6.70 -5.88
C TYR A 316 -1.69 6.72 -6.09
N THR A 317 -0.92 5.94 -5.33
CA THR A 317 0.55 5.93 -5.38
C THR A 317 1.12 4.53 -5.52
N ASN A 318 2.42 4.42 -5.83
CA ASN A 318 3.16 3.16 -5.80
C ASN A 318 3.91 2.95 -4.47
N GLU A 319 3.54 3.72 -3.45
CA GLU A 319 4.16 3.57 -2.13
C GLU A 319 3.83 2.24 -1.49
N GLY A 320 4.85 1.65 -0.85
CA GLY A 320 4.67 0.46 -0.03
C GLY A 320 3.72 0.72 1.13
N ALA A 321 3.04 -0.31 1.62
CA ALA A 321 2.17 -0.21 2.79
C ALA A 321 3.02 0.07 4.05
N TRP A 322 3.33 1.34 4.33
CA TRP A 322 4.18 1.76 5.44
C TRP A 322 3.66 1.42 6.85
N LYS A 323 2.39 1.07 7.00
CA LYS A 323 1.90 0.53 8.29
C LYS A 323 2.63 -0.72 8.75
N GLY A 324 3.12 -1.56 7.82
CA GLY A 324 3.97 -2.71 8.14
C GLY A 324 5.38 -2.35 8.64
N MET A 325 5.88 -1.14 8.37
CA MET A 325 7.17 -0.69 8.92
C MET A 325 7.06 -0.35 10.41
N ARG A 326 5.94 0.21 10.87
CA ARG A 326 5.70 0.46 12.31
C ARG A 326 5.65 -0.83 13.12
N GLU A 327 5.04 -1.91 12.58
CA GLU A 327 4.99 -3.22 13.22
C GLU A 327 6.38 -3.85 13.35
N LYS A 328 7.24 -3.74 12.33
CA LYS A 328 8.63 -4.23 12.37
C LYS A 328 9.47 -3.50 13.42
N ILE A 329 9.33 -2.19 13.54
CA ILE A 329 10.05 -1.38 14.55
C ILE A 329 9.56 -1.72 15.96
N ALA A 330 8.28 -2.03 16.14
CA ALA A 330 7.71 -2.45 17.42
C ALA A 330 8.16 -3.87 17.85
N THR A 331 8.42 -4.76 16.88
CA THR A 331 8.91 -6.13 17.14
C THR A 331 10.39 -6.12 17.52
N ILE A 332 11.22 -5.33 16.84
CA ILE A 332 12.65 -5.16 17.20
C ILE A 332 12.82 -4.58 18.63
N LYS A 333 11.85 -3.81 19.13
CA LYS A 333 11.87 -3.26 20.50
C LYS A 333 11.45 -4.25 21.61
N LYS A 334 11.01 -5.45 21.28
CA LYS A 334 10.67 -6.50 22.25
C LYS A 334 11.78 -7.54 22.43
N GLU A 335 12.80 -7.48 21.58
CA GLU A 335 13.95 -8.39 21.61
C GLU A 335 15.22 -7.75 22.22
N ASP A 336 15.19 -6.44 22.57
CA ASP A 336 16.18 -5.71 23.37
C ASP A 336 15.62 -5.39 24.78
#